data_0a208889f2b9ac90dd2fad5cfd17f67b
#
_entry.id   0a208889f2b9ac90dd2fad5cfd17f67b
#
_cell.length_a   1.000
_cell.length_b   1.000
_cell.length_c   1.000
_cell.angle_alpha   90.00
_cell.angle_beta   90.00
_cell.angle_gamma   90.00
#
_symmetry.space_group_name_H-M   'P 1'
#
loop_
_entity.id
_entity.type
_entity.pdbx_description
1 polymer ?
#
loop_
_entity_poly.entity_id
_entity_poly.type
_entity_poly.pdbx_seq_one_letter_code
_entity_poly.pdbx_strand_id
1 'polypeptide(L)'
;MKSEKRTAEKIRREEILKNLPTFLNQLLLLLSSGVILEEALVRIAVGYSNLDEKRKNTFTVEYVKAFENCKKTGTSMTSGLEMLGSRSKVKEFSKVTRIIAESRISGVDVWEKLAEESQQLWAERKRMAMEKIKLSESRMSFPLGLLLTALVLITAAPAMLQMYI
;
A
#
# COMPACT_ATOMS: atom_id res chain seq x y z
N MET A 1 -22.43 5.01 15.99
CA MET A 1 -22.27 3.57 15.67
C MET A 1 -22.07 3.26 14.19
N LYS A 2 -22.91 3.71 13.22
CA LYS A 2 -22.73 3.36 11.78
C LYS A 2 -21.57 4.13 11.11
N SER A 3 -21.32 5.37 11.54
CA SER A 3 -20.21 6.22 11.05
C SER A 3 -18.85 5.72 11.53
N GLU A 4 -18.70 5.35 12.78
CA GLU A 4 -17.45 4.85 13.38
C GLU A 4 -17.01 3.53 12.75
N LYS A 5 -17.96 2.61 12.48
CA LYS A 5 -17.67 1.36 11.77
C LYS A 5 -17.13 1.59 10.35
N ARG A 6 -17.70 2.57 9.62
CA ARG A 6 -17.23 2.93 8.28
C ARG A 6 -15.82 3.54 8.30
N THR A 7 -15.52 4.35 9.31
CA THR A 7 -14.19 4.95 9.48
C THR A 7 -13.15 3.87 9.82
N ALA A 8 -13.47 2.96 10.73
CA ALA A 8 -12.60 1.84 11.09
C ALA A 8 -12.34 0.89 9.90
N GLU A 9 -13.37 0.57 9.09
CA GLU A 9 -13.20 -0.23 7.87
C GLU A 9 -12.32 0.49 6.83
N LYS A 10 -12.44 1.80 6.70
CA LYS A 10 -11.61 2.60 5.78
C LYS A 10 -10.15 2.60 6.21
N ILE A 11 -9.87 2.86 7.49
CA ILE A 11 -8.51 2.81 8.06
C ILE A 11 -7.91 1.42 7.87
N ARG A 12 -8.64 0.36 8.19
CA ARG A 12 -8.21 -1.03 8.00
C ARG A 12 -7.85 -1.31 6.54
N ARG A 13 -8.70 -0.87 5.60
CA ARG A 13 -8.44 -1.03 4.17
C ARG A 13 -7.16 -0.31 3.74
N GLU A 14 -6.97 0.92 4.16
CA GLU A 14 -5.78 1.71 3.85
C GLU A 14 -4.50 1.06 4.42
N GLU A 15 -4.57 0.52 5.64
CA GLU A 15 -3.44 -0.20 6.24
C GLU A 15 -3.10 -1.48 5.48
N ILE A 16 -4.09 -2.27 5.06
CA ILE A 16 -3.86 -3.47 4.26
C ILE A 16 -3.18 -3.08 2.93
N LEU A 17 -3.73 -2.10 2.21
CA LEU A 17 -3.16 -1.63 0.95
C LEU A 17 -1.75 -1.08 1.12
N LYS A 18 -1.48 -0.40 2.22
CA LYS A 18 -0.14 0.13 2.53
C LYS A 18 0.89 -0.97 2.78
N ASN A 19 0.50 -2.09 3.35
CA ASN A 19 1.43 -3.17 3.70
C ASN A 19 1.54 -4.25 2.63
N LEU A 20 0.58 -4.35 1.73
CA LEU A 20 0.52 -5.39 0.71
C LEU A 20 1.76 -5.47 -0.20
N PRO A 21 2.33 -4.37 -0.74
CA PRO A 21 3.55 -4.47 -1.53
C PRO A 21 4.77 -4.93 -0.73
N THR A 22 4.87 -4.56 0.54
CA THR A 22 5.95 -5.02 1.42
C THR A 22 5.85 -6.52 1.65
N PHE A 23 4.64 -7.02 1.90
CA PHE A 23 4.36 -8.45 2.01
C PHE A 23 4.73 -9.21 0.73
N LEU A 24 4.32 -8.69 -0.44
CA LEU A 24 4.64 -9.31 -1.73
C LEU A 24 6.15 -9.35 -1.99
N ASN A 25 6.88 -8.29 -1.69
CA ASN A 25 8.32 -8.27 -1.84
C ASN A 25 9.01 -9.30 -0.93
N GLN A 26 8.57 -9.45 0.31
CA GLN A 26 9.08 -10.47 1.22
C GLN A 26 8.80 -11.88 0.69
N LEU A 27 7.59 -12.11 0.19
CA LEU A 27 7.19 -13.39 -0.39
C LEU A 27 8.02 -13.71 -1.64
N LEU A 28 8.14 -12.78 -2.57
CA LEU A 28 8.93 -12.94 -3.81
C LEU A 28 10.40 -13.20 -3.50
N LEU A 29 10.97 -12.52 -2.50
CA LEU A 29 12.36 -12.74 -2.08
C LEU A 29 12.57 -14.17 -1.55
N LEU A 30 11.65 -14.66 -0.74
CA LEU A 30 11.72 -16.05 -0.23
C LEU A 30 11.54 -17.09 -1.35
N LEU A 31 10.61 -16.87 -2.26
CA LEU A 31 10.39 -17.75 -3.41
C LEU A 31 11.61 -17.73 -4.34
N SER A 32 12.22 -16.57 -4.60
CA SER A 32 13.44 -16.48 -5.42
C SER A 32 14.65 -17.15 -4.80
N SER A 33 14.68 -17.29 -3.47
CA SER A 33 15.71 -18.06 -2.76
C SER A 33 15.44 -19.58 -2.72
N GLY A 34 14.39 -20.06 -3.41
CA GLY A 34 14.04 -21.47 -3.49
C GLY A 34 13.19 -22.00 -2.33
N VAL A 35 12.69 -21.12 -1.46
CA VAL A 35 11.77 -21.53 -0.39
C VAL A 35 10.41 -21.85 -0.99
N ILE A 36 9.83 -22.99 -0.62
CA ILE A 36 8.48 -23.37 -1.08
C ILE A 36 7.42 -22.40 -0.52
N LEU A 37 6.35 -22.20 -1.28
CA LEU A 37 5.32 -21.20 -1.00
C LEU A 37 4.74 -21.29 0.42
N GLU A 38 4.37 -22.47 0.87
CA GLU A 38 3.78 -22.70 2.20
C GLU A 38 4.76 -22.29 3.30
N GLU A 39 6.02 -22.70 3.18
CA GLU A 39 7.05 -22.34 4.14
C GLU A 39 7.39 -20.84 4.11
N ALA A 40 7.40 -20.23 2.94
CA ALA A 40 7.60 -18.78 2.81
C ALA A 40 6.51 -17.99 3.56
N LEU A 41 5.25 -18.40 3.43
CA LEU A 41 4.13 -17.80 4.15
C LEU A 41 4.25 -17.96 5.67
N VAL A 42 4.68 -19.14 6.13
CA VAL A 42 4.92 -19.43 7.55
C VAL A 42 6.08 -18.57 8.08
N ARG A 43 7.18 -18.46 7.36
CA ARG A 43 8.33 -17.63 7.76
C ARG A 43 7.94 -16.15 7.91
N ILE A 44 7.12 -15.63 7.00
CA ILE A 44 6.58 -14.26 7.10
C ILE A 44 5.72 -14.12 8.36
N ALA A 45 4.86 -15.11 8.67
CA ALA A 45 4.02 -15.08 9.86
C ALA A 45 4.86 -15.04 11.15
N VAL A 46 5.90 -15.87 11.23
CA VAL A 46 6.84 -15.87 12.35
C VAL A 46 7.58 -14.53 12.46
N GLY A 47 8.02 -13.96 11.34
CA GLY A 47 8.61 -12.64 11.30
C GLY A 47 7.68 -11.56 11.85
N TYR A 48 6.40 -11.61 11.48
CA TYR A 48 5.40 -10.65 11.96
C TYR A 48 5.03 -10.86 13.44
N SER A 49 5.05 -12.09 13.94
CA SER A 49 4.81 -12.36 15.37
C SER A 49 5.90 -11.80 16.27
N ASN A 50 7.14 -11.73 15.76
CA ASN A 50 8.31 -11.22 16.49
C ASN A 50 8.50 -9.70 16.37
N LEU A 51 7.59 -8.99 15.70
CA LEU A 51 7.66 -7.54 15.61
C LEU A 51 7.36 -6.87 16.97
N ASP A 52 8.11 -5.82 17.26
CA ASP A 52 7.79 -4.92 18.37
C ASP A 52 6.38 -4.34 18.24
N GLU A 53 5.71 -4.10 19.36
CA GLU A 53 4.34 -3.55 19.40
C GLU A 53 4.20 -2.25 18.58
N LYS A 54 5.24 -1.40 18.55
CA LYS A 54 5.28 -0.14 17.79
C LYS A 54 5.27 -0.35 16.26
N ARG A 55 5.66 -1.52 15.78
CA ARG A 55 5.73 -1.89 14.36
C ARG A 55 4.54 -2.74 13.92
N LYS A 56 3.76 -3.24 14.84
CA LYS A 56 2.55 -3.98 14.54
C LYS A 56 1.50 -3.05 13.93
N ASN A 57 0.85 -3.51 12.89
CA ASN A 57 -0.27 -2.84 12.23
C ASN A 57 -1.41 -3.85 12.04
N THR A 58 -2.57 -3.37 11.62
CA THR A 58 -3.76 -4.22 11.46
C THR A 58 -3.49 -5.41 10.54
N PHE A 59 -2.74 -5.21 9.45
CA PHE A 59 -2.41 -6.29 8.51
C PHE A 59 -1.55 -7.37 9.17
N THR A 60 -0.47 -7.00 9.85
CA THR A 60 0.43 -7.98 10.51
C THR A 60 -0.29 -8.75 11.62
N VAL A 61 -1.13 -8.07 12.40
CA VAL A 61 -1.94 -8.71 13.46
C VAL A 61 -2.95 -9.70 12.87
N GLU A 62 -3.66 -9.33 11.81
CA GLU A 62 -4.62 -10.22 11.15
C GLU A 62 -3.92 -11.41 10.48
N TYR A 63 -2.75 -11.20 9.91
CA TYR A 63 -1.94 -12.25 9.30
C TYR A 63 -1.47 -13.27 10.33
N VAL A 64 -0.94 -12.81 11.47
CA VAL A 64 -0.52 -13.70 12.58
C VAL A 64 -1.71 -14.46 13.15
N LYS A 65 -2.87 -13.82 13.35
CA LYS A 65 -4.10 -14.52 13.78
C LYS A 65 -4.54 -15.60 12.79
N ALA A 66 -4.42 -15.34 11.49
CA ALA A 66 -4.72 -16.36 10.47
C ALA A 66 -3.75 -17.55 10.59
N PHE A 67 -2.46 -17.28 10.77
CA PHE A 67 -1.45 -18.31 10.98
C PHE A 67 -1.73 -19.15 12.23
N GLU A 68 -2.03 -18.52 13.37
CA GLU A 68 -2.37 -19.24 14.61
C GLU A 68 -3.61 -20.12 14.44
N ASN A 69 -4.62 -19.62 13.73
CA ASN A 69 -5.81 -20.41 13.42
C ASN A 69 -5.48 -21.61 12.53
N CYS A 70 -4.68 -21.43 11.48
CA CYS A 70 -4.23 -22.54 10.63
C CYS A 70 -3.47 -23.59 11.44
N LYS A 71 -2.59 -23.17 12.36
CA LYS A 71 -1.86 -24.07 13.25
C LYS A 71 -2.78 -24.87 14.18
N LYS A 72 -3.84 -24.22 14.69
CA LYS A 72 -4.83 -24.89 15.55
C LYS A 72 -5.74 -25.87 14.81
N THR A 73 -6.09 -25.56 13.57
CA THR A 73 -7.02 -26.36 12.75
C THR A 73 -6.32 -27.37 11.86
N GLY A 74 -4.99 -27.34 11.75
CA GLY A 74 -4.22 -28.19 10.85
C GLY A 74 -4.41 -27.84 9.35
N THR A 75 -4.93 -26.65 9.06
CA THR A 75 -5.12 -26.14 7.70
C THR A 75 -3.85 -25.49 7.16
N SER A 76 -3.66 -25.50 5.84
CA SER A 76 -2.52 -24.83 5.20
C SER A 76 -2.61 -23.31 5.34
N MET A 77 -1.45 -22.65 5.37
CA MET A 77 -1.39 -21.16 5.43
C MET A 77 -1.95 -20.53 4.16
N THR A 78 -1.79 -21.18 2.99
CA THR A 78 -2.41 -20.75 1.73
C THR A 78 -3.92 -20.64 1.84
N SER A 79 -4.59 -21.65 2.41
CA SER A 79 -6.05 -21.63 2.63
C SER A 79 -6.46 -20.59 3.67
N GLY A 80 -5.69 -20.45 4.74
CA GLY A 80 -5.93 -19.41 5.75
C GLY A 80 -5.81 -18.00 5.20
N LEU A 81 -4.84 -17.78 4.32
CA LEU A 81 -4.62 -16.51 3.66
C LEU A 81 -5.73 -16.17 2.65
N GLU A 82 -6.22 -17.17 1.91
CA GLU A 82 -7.37 -17.01 1.01
C GLU A 82 -8.64 -16.60 1.78
N MET A 83 -8.89 -17.23 2.92
CA MET A 83 -9.99 -16.87 3.80
C MET A 83 -9.82 -15.43 4.35
N LEU A 84 -8.61 -15.05 4.75
CA LEU A 84 -8.30 -13.70 5.20
C LEU A 84 -8.54 -12.67 4.08
N GLY A 85 -8.09 -12.95 2.86
CA GLY A 85 -8.31 -12.13 1.67
C GLY A 85 -9.79 -11.89 1.38
N SER A 86 -10.58 -12.96 1.38
CA SER A 86 -12.03 -12.91 1.14
C SER A 86 -12.77 -12.08 2.22
N ARG A 87 -12.36 -12.20 3.49
CA ARG A 87 -12.94 -11.47 4.61
C ARG A 87 -12.54 -10.01 4.67
N SER A 88 -11.39 -9.64 4.07
CA SER A 88 -10.84 -8.28 4.15
C SER A 88 -11.67 -7.27 3.38
N LYS A 89 -12.43 -7.68 2.35
CA LYS A 89 -13.15 -6.83 1.39
C LYS A 89 -12.24 -5.87 0.62
N VAL A 90 -10.94 -6.13 0.60
CA VAL A 90 -9.95 -5.37 -0.16
C VAL A 90 -9.65 -6.12 -1.44
N LYS A 91 -10.06 -5.57 -2.59
CA LYS A 91 -10.00 -6.25 -3.90
C LYS A 91 -8.58 -6.69 -4.27
N GLU A 92 -7.62 -5.80 -4.06
CA GLU A 92 -6.20 -6.02 -4.37
C GLU A 92 -5.63 -7.18 -3.53
N PHE A 93 -5.93 -7.19 -2.24
CA PHE A 93 -5.51 -8.26 -1.35
C PHE A 93 -6.20 -9.59 -1.68
N SER A 94 -7.50 -9.57 -1.95
CA SER A 94 -8.25 -10.76 -2.38
C SER A 94 -7.71 -11.33 -3.69
N LYS A 95 -7.29 -10.49 -4.65
CA LYS A 95 -6.65 -10.92 -5.89
C LYS A 95 -5.35 -11.65 -5.63
N VAL A 96 -4.47 -11.08 -4.80
CA VAL A 96 -3.18 -11.68 -4.41
C VAL A 96 -3.39 -13.03 -3.73
N THR A 97 -4.28 -13.09 -2.75
CA THR A 97 -4.53 -14.35 -2.01
C THR A 97 -5.11 -15.45 -2.89
N ARG A 98 -5.91 -15.08 -3.90
CA ARG A 98 -6.41 -16.02 -4.90
C ARG A 98 -5.30 -16.54 -5.82
N ILE A 99 -4.41 -15.68 -6.29
CA ILE A 99 -3.23 -16.11 -7.07
C ILE A 99 -2.41 -17.14 -6.27
N ILE A 100 -2.19 -16.86 -4.98
CA ILE A 100 -1.48 -17.76 -4.07
C ILE A 100 -2.20 -19.11 -3.92
N ALA A 101 -3.52 -19.10 -3.77
CA ALA A 101 -4.31 -20.32 -3.63
C ALA A 101 -4.35 -21.15 -4.94
N GLU A 102 -4.54 -20.50 -6.08
CA GLU A 102 -4.57 -21.14 -7.41
C GLU A 102 -3.24 -21.79 -7.76
N SER A 103 -2.13 -21.20 -7.39
CA SER A 103 -0.79 -21.72 -7.69
C SER A 103 -0.49 -23.04 -7.00
N ARG A 104 -1.10 -23.31 -5.86
CA ARG A 104 -1.02 -24.61 -5.16
C ARG A 104 -1.59 -25.73 -6.00
N ILE A 105 -2.61 -25.45 -6.82
CA ILE A 105 -3.35 -26.45 -7.60
C ILE A 105 -2.72 -26.67 -8.97
N SER A 106 -2.22 -25.61 -9.60
CA SER A 106 -1.87 -25.61 -11.03
C SER A 106 -0.37 -25.73 -11.31
N GLY A 107 0.52 -25.65 -10.31
CA GLY A 107 1.97 -25.65 -10.51
C GLY A 107 2.48 -24.51 -11.41
N VAL A 108 1.62 -23.55 -11.71
CA VAL A 108 1.93 -22.38 -12.55
C VAL A 108 2.89 -21.47 -11.80
N ASP A 109 3.73 -20.79 -12.53
CA ASP A 109 4.77 -19.91 -12.04
C ASP A 109 4.18 -18.76 -11.18
N VAL A 110 4.00 -19.07 -9.88
CA VAL A 110 3.47 -18.17 -8.85
C VAL A 110 4.29 -16.90 -8.82
N TRP A 111 5.60 -17.05 -9.03
CA TRP A 111 6.55 -15.97 -8.94
C TRP A 111 6.24 -14.89 -10.00
N GLU A 112 6.03 -15.30 -11.26
CA GLU A 112 5.75 -14.38 -12.36
C GLU A 112 4.46 -13.58 -12.13
N LYS A 113 3.37 -14.27 -11.78
CA LYS A 113 2.08 -13.61 -11.50
C LYS A 113 2.13 -12.67 -10.28
N LEU A 114 2.84 -13.06 -9.23
CA LEU A 114 2.99 -12.22 -8.05
C LEU A 114 3.94 -11.04 -8.30
N ALA A 115 4.98 -11.23 -9.13
CA ALA A 115 5.89 -10.17 -9.51
C ALA A 115 5.16 -9.10 -10.34
N GLU A 116 4.33 -9.51 -11.30
CA GLU A 116 3.49 -8.59 -12.07
C GLU A 116 2.54 -7.79 -11.17
N GLU A 117 1.85 -8.45 -10.27
CA GLU A 117 0.92 -7.79 -9.33
C GLU A 117 1.66 -6.82 -8.40
N SER A 118 2.86 -7.21 -7.93
CA SER A 118 3.71 -6.34 -7.11
C SER A 118 4.10 -5.06 -7.87
N GLN A 119 4.51 -5.18 -9.13
CA GLN A 119 4.85 -4.03 -9.97
C GLN A 119 3.66 -3.09 -10.18
N GLN A 120 2.46 -3.64 -10.42
CA GLN A 120 1.24 -2.84 -10.57
C GLN A 120 0.92 -2.04 -9.29
N LEU A 121 1.01 -2.66 -8.12
CA LEU A 121 0.78 -2.02 -6.83
C LEU A 121 1.82 -0.91 -6.54
N TRP A 122 3.08 -1.11 -6.91
CA TRP A 122 4.12 -0.08 -6.78
C TRP A 122 3.90 1.09 -7.74
N ALA A 123 3.52 0.81 -8.99
CA ALA A 123 3.20 1.86 -9.98
C ALA A 123 2.02 2.73 -9.51
N GLU A 124 0.99 2.12 -8.97
CA GLU A 124 -0.17 2.84 -8.44
C GLU A 124 0.18 3.70 -7.23
N ARG A 125 1.00 3.18 -6.31
CA ARG A 125 1.53 3.98 -5.19
C ARG A 125 2.33 5.19 -5.65
N LYS A 126 3.24 4.97 -6.62
CA LYS A 126 4.04 6.05 -7.20
C LYS A 126 3.15 7.11 -7.82
N ARG A 127 2.11 6.71 -8.56
CA ARG A 127 1.14 7.63 -9.15
C ARG A 127 0.41 8.46 -8.09
N MET A 128 -0.13 7.80 -7.05
CA MET A 128 -0.82 8.51 -5.95
C MET A 128 0.11 9.46 -5.19
N ALA A 129 1.37 9.09 -4.99
CA ALA A 129 2.36 9.98 -4.38
C ALA A 129 2.66 11.20 -5.25
N MET A 130 2.82 11.01 -6.57
CA MET A 130 3.04 12.11 -7.52
C MET A 130 1.84 13.05 -7.62
N GLU A 131 0.60 12.53 -7.59
CA GLU A 131 -0.60 13.36 -7.58
C GLU A 131 -0.66 14.27 -6.34
N LYS A 132 -0.28 13.76 -5.18
CA LYS A 132 -0.19 14.56 -3.95
C LYS A 132 0.86 15.67 -4.05
N ILE A 133 2.01 15.38 -4.68
CA ILE A 133 3.08 16.37 -4.90
C ILE A 133 2.62 17.46 -5.85
N LYS A 134 2.00 17.12 -6.98
CA LYS A 134 1.47 18.10 -7.95
C LYS A 134 0.43 19.03 -7.34
N LEU A 135 -0.45 18.51 -6.49
CA LEU A 135 -1.41 19.33 -5.75
C LEU A 135 -0.74 20.29 -4.76
N SER A 136 0.40 19.91 -4.20
CA SER A 136 1.22 20.76 -3.33
C SER A 136 1.96 21.85 -4.11
N GLU A 137 2.52 21.51 -5.28
CA GLU A 137 3.20 22.49 -6.16
C GLU A 137 2.27 23.57 -6.68
N SER A 138 1.04 23.22 -7.05
CA SER A 138 0.04 24.18 -7.49
C SER A 138 -0.31 25.22 -6.40
N ARG A 139 -0.26 24.84 -5.13
CA ARG A 139 -0.46 25.77 -4.01
C ARG A 139 0.74 26.68 -3.76
N MET A 140 1.95 26.27 -4.12
CA MET A 140 3.16 27.10 -3.96
C MET A 140 3.33 28.11 -5.08
N SER A 141 2.78 27.89 -6.27
CA SER A 141 2.84 28.82 -7.40
C SER A 141 1.99 30.07 -7.18
N PHE A 142 0.93 29.99 -6.38
CA PHE A 142 0.04 31.12 -6.10
C PHE A 142 0.73 32.29 -5.39
N PRO A 143 1.49 32.10 -4.28
CA PRO A 143 2.18 33.22 -3.64
C PRO A 143 3.30 33.80 -4.49
N LEU A 144 3.95 33.00 -5.34
CA LEU A 144 5.00 33.49 -6.23
C LEU A 144 4.43 34.42 -7.32
N GLY A 145 3.29 34.07 -7.91
CA GLY A 145 2.58 34.93 -8.86
C GLY A 145 2.13 36.26 -8.24
N LEU A 146 1.70 36.23 -6.98
CA LEU A 146 1.27 37.41 -6.24
C LEU A 146 2.44 38.35 -5.93
N LEU A 147 3.61 37.79 -5.57
CA LEU A 147 4.84 38.56 -5.37
C LEU A 147 5.31 39.23 -6.67
N LEU A 148 5.24 38.51 -7.80
CA LEU A 148 5.65 39.04 -9.08
C LEU A 148 4.76 40.16 -9.57
N THR A 149 3.42 40.05 -9.38
CA THR A 149 2.49 41.15 -9.69
C THR A 149 2.69 42.35 -8.79
N ALA A 150 2.95 42.16 -7.50
CA ALA A 150 3.28 43.27 -6.58
C ALA A 150 4.59 43.99 -7.00
N LEU A 151 5.61 43.26 -7.41
CA LEU A 151 6.87 43.82 -7.87
C LEU A 151 6.67 44.67 -9.15
N VAL A 152 5.89 44.21 -10.11
CA VAL A 152 5.56 44.93 -11.35
C VAL A 152 4.81 46.23 -11.03
N LEU A 153 3.82 46.19 -10.12
CA LEU A 153 3.08 47.39 -9.71
C LEU A 153 3.96 48.43 -9.05
N ILE A 154 4.87 48.03 -8.16
CA ILE A 154 5.80 48.93 -7.47
C ILE A 154 6.78 49.57 -8.47
N THR A 155 7.23 48.86 -9.50
CA THR A 155 8.15 49.40 -10.49
C THR A 155 7.45 50.23 -11.56
N ALA A 156 6.21 49.96 -11.89
CA ALA A 156 5.42 50.72 -12.86
C ALA A 156 4.85 52.02 -12.33
N ALA A 157 4.56 52.11 -11.03
CA ALA A 157 3.97 53.28 -10.41
C ALA A 157 4.80 54.57 -10.57
N PRO A 158 6.14 54.60 -10.32
CA PRO A 158 6.93 55.80 -10.52
C PRO A 158 7.12 56.18 -12.00
N ALA A 159 7.12 55.20 -12.92
CA ALA A 159 7.22 55.47 -14.34
C ALA A 159 5.95 56.19 -14.88
N MET A 160 4.78 55.81 -14.39
CA MET A 160 3.53 56.50 -14.74
C MET A 160 3.46 57.93 -14.19
N LEU A 161 3.97 58.18 -13.00
CA LEU A 161 4.01 59.52 -12.40
C LEU A 161 4.95 60.44 -13.16
N GLN A 162 6.08 59.97 -13.68
CA GLN A 162 7.01 60.77 -14.47
C GLN A 162 6.47 61.12 -15.88
N MET A 163 5.54 60.36 -16.39
CA MET A 163 4.94 60.61 -17.71
C MET A 163 3.79 61.66 -17.64
N TYR A 164 3.28 61.92 -16.44
CA TYR A 164 2.16 62.87 -16.19
C TYR A 164 2.60 64.23 -15.74
N ILE A 165 3.90 64.44 -15.48
CA ILE A 165 4.52 65.76 -15.15
C ILE A 165 5.27 66.27 -16.39
#